data_0c5d72135dcab0cf36350be406b7351f
#
_entry.id   0c5d72135dcab0cf36350be406b7351f
#
_cell.length_a   1.000
_cell.length_b   1.000
_cell.length_c   1.000
_cell.angle_alpha   90.00
_cell.angle_beta   90.00
_cell.angle_gamma   90.00
#
_symmetry.space_group_name_H-M   'P 1'
#
loop_
_entity.id
_entity.type
_entity.pdbx_description
1 polymer ?
#
loop_
_entity_poly.entity_id
_entity_poly.type
_entity_poly.pdbx_seq_one_letter_code
_entity_poly.pdbx_strand_id
1 'polypeptide(L)'
;MSTIADFNDFIAAVRKDTGLAPFVPDESGLVSIRVDDAYNVNLQFVEATGKILCFVEVAALPKDAAKEVYRDLLVGGLFGKDTAGGYFAVEPESETVVYNYFFDLEKAAEDTEDFIATLEKILQLCDIWAERIRRVLSGDYDGAPAASTAPAEIPLQHMIRA
;
A
#
# COMPACT_ATOMS: atom_id res chain seq x y z
N MET A 1 -7.01 -22.58 -7.61
CA MET A 1 -6.76 -21.36 -8.44
C MET A 1 -7.84 -20.36 -8.10
N SER A 2 -7.44 -19.23 -7.52
CA SER A 2 -8.39 -18.24 -7.01
C SER A 2 -9.12 -17.53 -8.16
N THR A 3 -10.39 -17.22 -7.95
CA THR A 3 -11.29 -16.60 -8.92
C THR A 3 -11.82 -15.26 -8.41
N ILE A 4 -12.46 -14.49 -9.28
CA ILE A 4 -13.16 -13.25 -8.87
C ILE A 4 -14.30 -13.55 -7.87
N ALA A 5 -14.92 -14.74 -7.95
CA ALA A 5 -15.94 -15.15 -6.98
C ALA A 5 -15.32 -15.34 -5.59
N ASP A 6 -14.16 -15.99 -5.51
CA ASP A 6 -13.44 -16.17 -4.23
C ASP A 6 -13.02 -14.82 -3.63
N PHE A 7 -12.62 -13.86 -4.47
CA PHE A 7 -12.34 -12.50 -4.03
C PHE A 7 -13.58 -11.78 -3.49
N ASN A 8 -14.72 -11.89 -4.17
CA ASN A 8 -15.96 -11.30 -3.70
C ASN A 8 -16.42 -11.90 -2.38
N ASP A 9 -16.29 -13.21 -2.20
CA ASP A 9 -16.61 -13.92 -0.96
C ASP A 9 -15.67 -13.49 0.18
N PHE A 10 -14.37 -13.34 -0.11
CA PHE A 10 -13.38 -12.82 0.82
C PHE A 10 -13.72 -11.37 1.27
N ILE A 11 -14.03 -10.48 0.34
CA ILE A 11 -14.43 -9.11 0.66
C ILE A 11 -15.71 -9.07 1.51
N ALA A 12 -16.68 -9.93 1.20
CA ALA A 12 -17.90 -10.03 2.01
C ALA A 12 -17.61 -10.53 3.44
N ALA A 13 -16.67 -11.46 3.60
CA ALA A 13 -16.23 -11.95 4.92
C ALA A 13 -15.53 -10.84 5.71
N VAL A 14 -14.57 -10.12 5.09
CA VAL A 14 -13.87 -8.97 5.71
C VAL A 14 -14.89 -7.93 6.17
N ARG A 15 -15.86 -7.57 5.33
CA ARG A 15 -16.91 -6.60 5.68
C ARG A 15 -17.73 -7.07 6.89
N LYS A 16 -18.09 -8.33 6.94
CA LYS A 16 -18.86 -8.91 8.05
C LYS A 16 -18.06 -8.88 9.35
N ASP A 17 -16.79 -9.28 9.30
CA ASP A 17 -15.94 -9.43 10.48
C ASP A 17 -15.51 -8.08 11.05
N THR A 18 -15.26 -7.09 10.19
CA THR A 18 -14.80 -5.76 10.59
C THR A 18 -15.93 -4.74 10.78
N GLY A 19 -17.13 -4.99 10.26
CA GLY A 19 -18.22 -4.03 10.22
C GLY A 19 -18.00 -2.85 9.28
N LEU A 20 -16.97 -2.91 8.42
CA LEU A 20 -16.65 -1.84 7.47
C LEU A 20 -17.58 -1.89 6.26
N ALA A 21 -18.71 -1.14 6.35
CA ALA A 21 -19.73 -1.07 5.31
C ALA A 21 -19.20 -0.71 3.89
N PRO A 22 -18.14 0.14 3.72
CA PRO A 22 -17.59 0.49 2.40
C PRO A 22 -16.86 -0.64 1.66
N PHE A 23 -16.57 -1.76 2.32
CA PHE A 23 -15.96 -2.92 1.66
C PHE A 23 -16.93 -3.60 0.68
N VAL A 24 -17.17 -2.97 -0.44
CA VAL A 24 -18.05 -3.47 -1.52
C VAL A 24 -17.36 -3.26 -2.86
N PRO A 25 -17.20 -4.31 -3.69
CA PRO A 25 -16.69 -4.15 -5.04
C PRO A 25 -17.67 -3.33 -5.90
N ASP A 26 -17.11 -2.45 -6.72
CA ASP A 26 -17.86 -1.77 -7.78
C ASP A 26 -18.11 -2.69 -8.98
N GLU A 27 -18.68 -2.15 -10.05
CA GLU A 27 -18.98 -2.89 -11.28
C GLU A 27 -17.73 -3.47 -11.97
N SER A 28 -16.54 -2.90 -11.71
CA SER A 28 -15.25 -3.37 -12.22
C SER A 28 -14.56 -4.39 -11.30
N GLY A 29 -15.14 -4.68 -10.14
CA GLY A 29 -14.54 -5.52 -9.11
C GLY A 29 -13.49 -4.79 -8.26
N LEU A 30 -13.42 -3.47 -8.33
CA LEU A 30 -12.56 -2.64 -7.49
C LEU A 30 -13.25 -2.32 -6.17
N VAL A 31 -12.57 -2.55 -5.06
CA VAL A 31 -12.97 -2.09 -3.73
C VAL A 31 -12.17 -0.84 -3.40
N SER A 32 -12.83 0.28 -3.19
CA SER A 32 -12.21 1.55 -2.78
C SER A 32 -12.73 1.99 -1.44
N ILE A 33 -11.80 2.28 -0.52
CA ILE A 33 -12.13 2.68 0.84
C ILE A 33 -11.38 3.97 1.16
N ARG A 34 -12.10 4.94 1.74
CA ARG A 34 -11.48 6.11 2.34
C ARG A 34 -11.19 5.84 3.82
N VAL A 35 -9.91 5.95 4.21
CA VAL A 35 -9.46 5.72 5.58
C VAL A 35 -8.99 7.04 6.19
N ASP A 36 -9.54 7.37 7.37
CA ASP A 36 -9.20 8.56 8.18
C ASP A 36 -9.24 9.88 7.41
N ASP A 37 -10.10 9.98 6.39
CA ASP A 37 -10.16 11.09 5.44
C ASP A 37 -8.82 11.46 4.76
N ALA A 38 -7.82 10.61 4.92
CA ALA A 38 -6.46 10.84 4.43
C ALA A 38 -6.13 10.01 3.18
N TYR A 39 -6.45 8.71 3.18
CA TYR A 39 -6.01 7.78 2.15
C TYR A 39 -7.16 7.12 1.41
N ASN A 40 -7.01 6.99 0.10
CA ASN A 40 -7.80 6.07 -0.71
C ASN A 40 -7.05 4.74 -0.79
N VAL A 41 -7.61 3.71 -0.18
CA VAL A 41 -7.12 2.33 -0.25
C VAL A 41 -7.95 1.59 -1.28
N ASN A 42 -7.29 1.01 -2.24
CA ASN A 42 -7.92 0.29 -3.33
C ASN A 42 -7.47 -1.17 -3.33
N LEU A 43 -8.41 -2.08 -3.51
CA LEU A 43 -8.16 -3.51 -3.62
C LEU A 43 -8.74 -4.02 -4.93
N GLN A 44 -7.94 -4.68 -5.73
CA GLN A 44 -8.35 -5.23 -7.01
C GLN A 44 -7.83 -6.65 -7.18
N PHE A 45 -8.71 -7.56 -7.59
CA PHE A 45 -8.29 -8.91 -7.93
C PHE A 45 -7.56 -8.93 -9.27
N VAL A 46 -6.40 -9.56 -9.29
CA VAL A 46 -5.58 -9.74 -10.50
C VAL A 46 -5.69 -11.19 -10.96
N GLU A 47 -6.59 -11.43 -11.90
CA GLU A 47 -6.96 -12.76 -12.39
C GLU A 47 -5.77 -13.58 -12.88
N ALA A 48 -4.82 -12.93 -13.57
CA ALA A 48 -3.63 -13.58 -14.11
C ALA A 48 -2.70 -14.19 -13.05
N THR A 49 -2.76 -13.72 -11.80
CA THR A 49 -1.87 -14.15 -10.72
C THR A 49 -2.59 -14.74 -9.51
N GLY A 50 -3.93 -14.63 -9.47
CA GLY A 50 -4.72 -15.01 -8.30
C GLY A 50 -4.48 -14.17 -7.05
N LYS A 51 -3.91 -12.97 -7.23
CA LYS A 51 -3.55 -12.08 -6.13
C LYS A 51 -4.47 -10.87 -6.03
N ILE A 52 -4.50 -10.27 -4.84
CA ILE A 52 -5.13 -8.99 -4.61
C ILE A 52 -4.06 -7.90 -4.71
N LEU A 53 -4.19 -6.99 -5.67
CA LEU A 53 -3.42 -5.76 -5.70
C LEU A 53 -4.06 -4.77 -4.73
N CYS A 54 -3.31 -4.40 -3.70
CA CYS A 54 -3.61 -3.26 -2.84
C CYS A 54 -2.81 -2.06 -3.34
N PHE A 55 -3.46 -0.95 -3.62
CA PHE A 55 -2.76 0.29 -3.94
C PHE A 55 -3.33 1.47 -3.19
N VAL A 56 -2.44 2.33 -2.70
CA VAL A 56 -2.74 3.48 -1.86
C VAL A 56 -2.14 4.72 -2.49
N GLU A 57 -2.96 5.74 -2.69
CA GLU A 57 -2.49 7.07 -3.11
C GLU A 57 -1.81 7.75 -1.92
N VAL A 58 -0.50 8.04 -2.05
CA VAL A 58 0.32 8.53 -0.93
C VAL A 58 0.47 10.06 -0.97
N ALA A 59 0.85 10.61 -2.11
CA ALA A 59 1.08 12.04 -2.26
C ALA A 59 0.98 12.47 -3.72
N ALA A 60 0.45 13.65 -3.96
CA ALA A 60 0.53 14.30 -5.28
C ALA A 60 1.87 15.03 -5.43
N LEU A 61 2.49 14.90 -6.61
CA LEU A 61 3.71 15.61 -6.95
C LEU A 61 3.41 16.79 -7.86
N PRO A 62 4.13 17.92 -7.73
CA PRO A 62 4.10 18.96 -8.75
C PRO A 62 4.74 18.43 -10.04
N LYS A 63 4.34 18.96 -11.20
CA LYS A 63 4.88 18.56 -12.51
C LYS A 63 6.39 18.75 -12.66
N ASP A 64 6.95 19.68 -11.89
CA ASP A 64 8.36 20.01 -11.81
C ASP A 64 9.03 19.51 -10.53
N ALA A 65 8.50 18.44 -9.94
CA ALA A 65 9.07 17.85 -8.74
C ALA A 65 10.56 17.56 -8.90
N ALA A 66 11.33 17.89 -7.86
CA ALA A 66 12.76 17.67 -7.86
C ALA A 66 13.09 16.18 -8.04
N LYS A 67 14.14 15.90 -8.82
CA LYS A 67 14.60 14.51 -9.08
C LYS A 67 14.92 13.73 -7.80
N GLU A 68 15.26 14.43 -6.73
CA GLU A 68 15.56 13.87 -5.42
C GLU A 68 14.38 13.10 -4.84
N VAL A 69 13.14 13.52 -5.11
CA VAL A 69 11.92 12.79 -4.71
C VAL A 69 11.89 11.42 -5.33
N TYR A 70 12.08 11.34 -6.64
CA TYR A 70 12.08 10.06 -7.38
C TYR A 70 13.25 9.16 -6.97
N ARG A 71 14.43 9.76 -6.77
CA ARG A 71 15.59 9.03 -6.27
C ARG A 71 15.33 8.45 -4.88
N ASP A 72 14.71 9.21 -3.99
CA ASP A 72 14.41 8.78 -2.62
C ASP A 72 13.43 7.60 -2.62
N LEU A 73 12.38 7.66 -3.45
CA LEU A 73 11.42 6.55 -3.62
C LEU A 73 12.10 5.28 -4.13
N LEU A 74 13.01 5.40 -5.11
CA LEU A 74 13.72 4.25 -5.67
C LEU A 74 14.73 3.67 -4.68
N VAL A 75 15.44 4.52 -3.94
CA VAL A 75 16.38 4.07 -2.88
C VAL A 75 15.63 3.36 -1.76
N GLY A 76 14.48 3.89 -1.36
CA GLY A 76 13.63 3.26 -0.34
C GLY A 76 13.09 1.90 -0.76
N GLY A 77 12.88 1.69 -2.07
CA GLY A 77 12.46 0.41 -2.63
C GLY A 77 13.56 -0.66 -2.67
N LEU A 78 14.83 -0.29 -2.43
CA LEU A 78 15.95 -1.23 -2.52
C LEU A 78 15.79 -2.38 -1.52
N PHE A 79 15.70 -3.59 -2.04
CA PHE A 79 15.43 -4.83 -1.28
C PHE A 79 14.12 -4.84 -0.47
N GLY A 80 13.19 -3.91 -0.74
CA GLY A 80 11.94 -3.78 0.00
C GLY A 80 12.10 -3.36 1.46
N LYS A 81 13.28 -2.87 1.84
CA LYS A 81 13.63 -2.57 3.23
C LYS A 81 12.73 -1.48 3.83
N ASP A 82 12.55 -0.39 3.10
CA ASP A 82 11.78 0.76 3.57
C ASP A 82 10.37 0.79 2.96
N THR A 83 9.97 -0.27 2.26
CA THR A 83 8.66 -0.40 1.60
C THR A 83 7.86 -1.61 2.07
N ALA A 84 8.32 -2.32 3.10
CA ALA A 84 7.64 -3.49 3.66
C ALA A 84 7.22 -4.54 2.60
N GLY A 85 8.05 -4.74 1.57
CA GLY A 85 7.80 -5.69 0.49
C GLY A 85 6.91 -5.18 -0.65
N GLY A 86 6.36 -3.98 -0.52
CA GLY A 86 5.68 -3.29 -1.62
C GLY A 86 6.62 -2.42 -2.44
N TYR A 87 6.06 -1.60 -3.30
CA TYR A 87 6.83 -0.67 -4.13
C TYR A 87 6.03 0.60 -4.43
N PHE A 88 6.76 1.67 -4.73
CA PHE A 88 6.18 2.92 -5.19
C PHE A 88 6.15 3.00 -6.71
N ALA A 89 5.11 3.63 -7.23
CA ALA A 89 4.97 4.02 -8.62
C ALA A 89 4.38 5.44 -8.69
N VAL A 90 4.48 6.06 -9.84
CA VAL A 90 3.85 7.36 -10.11
C VAL A 90 2.77 7.14 -11.16
N GLU A 91 1.55 7.55 -10.86
CA GLU A 91 0.46 7.61 -11.82
C GLU A 91 0.66 8.85 -12.70
N PRO A 92 0.88 8.70 -14.03
CA PRO A 92 1.41 9.80 -14.85
C PRO A 92 0.39 10.88 -15.20
N GLU A 93 -0.91 10.61 -15.12
CA GLU A 93 -1.93 11.62 -15.44
C GLU A 93 -2.16 12.58 -14.28
N SER A 94 -2.22 12.04 -13.06
CA SER A 94 -2.42 12.80 -11.82
C SER A 94 -1.12 13.19 -11.11
N GLU A 95 0.04 12.69 -11.57
CA GLU A 95 1.34 12.84 -10.88
C GLU A 95 1.27 12.40 -9.40
N THR A 96 0.53 11.34 -9.14
CA THR A 96 0.35 10.83 -7.79
C THR A 96 1.30 9.68 -7.51
N VAL A 97 1.99 9.76 -6.37
CA VAL A 97 2.78 8.63 -5.85
C VAL A 97 1.82 7.59 -5.28
N VAL A 98 1.93 6.38 -5.77
CA VAL A 98 1.08 5.25 -5.38
C VAL A 98 1.96 4.16 -4.78
N TYR A 99 1.60 3.71 -3.58
CA TYR A 99 2.17 2.52 -2.97
C TYR A 99 1.40 1.28 -3.43
N ASN A 100 2.10 0.23 -3.81
CA ASN A 100 1.52 -1.02 -4.29
C ASN A 100 2.00 -2.21 -3.46
N TYR A 101 1.09 -3.10 -3.14
CA TYR A 101 1.36 -4.35 -2.44
C TYR A 101 0.48 -5.48 -2.97
N PHE A 102 1.00 -6.69 -3.08
CA PHE A 102 0.25 -7.85 -3.52
C PHE A 102 -0.02 -8.80 -2.35
N PHE A 103 -1.29 -9.01 -2.04
CA PHE A 103 -1.71 -10.10 -1.16
C PHE A 103 -1.98 -11.37 -1.96
N ASP A 104 -1.68 -12.49 -1.37
CA ASP A 104 -2.17 -13.78 -1.83
C ASP A 104 -3.60 -13.96 -1.34
N LEU A 105 -4.56 -14.19 -2.25
CA LEU A 105 -5.97 -14.26 -1.87
C LEU A 105 -6.27 -15.46 -0.96
N GLU A 106 -5.66 -16.63 -1.22
CA GLU A 106 -5.90 -17.83 -0.41
C GLU A 106 -5.44 -17.60 1.04
N LYS A 107 -4.22 -17.04 1.22
CA LYS A 107 -3.70 -16.72 2.55
C LYS A 107 -4.52 -15.64 3.26
N ALA A 108 -4.93 -14.61 2.55
CA ALA A 108 -5.76 -13.55 3.11
C ALA A 108 -7.14 -14.07 3.56
N ALA A 109 -7.71 -15.03 2.83
CA ALA A 109 -8.96 -15.66 3.18
C ALA A 109 -8.83 -16.64 4.37
N GLU A 110 -7.66 -17.28 4.53
CA GLU A 110 -7.36 -18.14 5.68
C GLU A 110 -7.15 -17.34 6.97
N ASP A 111 -6.58 -16.14 6.88
CA ASP A 111 -6.27 -15.28 8.03
C ASP A 111 -6.63 -13.81 7.75
N THR A 112 -7.90 -13.50 7.94
CA THR A 112 -8.45 -12.14 7.77
C THR A 112 -7.85 -11.15 8.77
N GLU A 113 -7.47 -11.59 9.97
CA GLU A 113 -6.86 -10.73 10.99
C GLU A 113 -5.47 -10.28 10.54
N ASP A 114 -4.65 -11.18 10.00
CA ASP A 114 -3.32 -10.85 9.45
C ASP A 114 -3.43 -9.93 8.22
N PHE A 115 -4.44 -10.16 7.37
CA PHE A 115 -4.74 -9.27 6.25
C PHE A 115 -5.01 -7.84 6.73
N ILE A 116 -5.89 -7.64 7.72
CA ILE A 116 -6.22 -6.33 8.28
C ILE A 116 -5.00 -5.71 8.96
N ALA A 117 -4.26 -6.47 9.77
CA ALA A 117 -3.05 -5.99 10.43
C ALA A 117 -1.99 -5.53 9.41
N THR A 118 -1.90 -6.21 8.27
CA THR A 118 -1.00 -5.82 7.18
C THR A 118 -1.47 -4.54 6.49
N LEU A 119 -2.78 -4.36 6.26
CA LEU A 119 -3.31 -3.09 5.75
C LEU A 119 -3.02 -1.91 6.69
N GLU A 120 -3.17 -2.10 8.00
CA GLU A 120 -2.84 -1.07 8.99
C GLU A 120 -1.36 -0.67 8.93
N LYS A 121 -0.46 -1.65 8.81
CA LYS A 121 0.98 -1.41 8.62
C LYS A 121 1.28 -0.65 7.33
N ILE A 122 0.59 -0.99 6.24
CA ILE A 122 0.70 -0.27 4.96
C ILE A 122 0.30 1.19 5.12
N LEU A 123 -0.80 1.48 5.82
CA LEU A 123 -1.24 2.85 6.06
C LEU A 123 -0.24 3.64 6.91
N GLN A 124 0.31 3.04 7.96
CA GLN A 124 1.39 3.66 8.75
C GLN A 124 2.64 3.95 7.90
N LEU A 125 2.99 3.03 7.01
CA LEU A 125 4.08 3.23 6.06
C LEU A 125 3.79 4.40 5.10
N CYS A 126 2.56 4.49 4.60
CA CYS A 126 2.14 5.60 3.74
C CYS A 126 2.22 6.94 4.46
N ASP A 127 1.87 7.02 5.74
CA ASP A 127 2.04 8.23 6.56
C ASP A 127 3.51 8.68 6.63
N ILE A 128 4.40 7.74 6.90
CA ILE A 128 5.85 8.01 6.98
C ILE A 128 6.37 8.55 5.63
N TRP A 129 5.96 7.91 4.54
CA TRP A 129 6.41 8.30 3.20
C TRP A 129 5.77 9.60 2.71
N ALA A 130 4.50 9.86 3.02
CA ALA A 130 3.84 11.13 2.71
C ALA A 130 4.58 12.30 3.37
N GLU A 131 4.95 12.16 4.64
CA GLU A 131 5.74 13.16 5.36
C GLU A 131 7.15 13.32 4.76
N ARG A 132 7.81 12.21 4.41
CA ARG A 132 9.13 12.22 3.79
C ARG A 132 9.11 12.92 2.43
N ILE A 133 8.12 12.59 1.59
CA ILE A 133 7.92 13.27 0.29
C ILE A 133 7.70 14.77 0.49
N ARG A 134 6.85 15.15 1.43
CA ARG A 134 6.58 16.55 1.74
C ARG A 134 7.84 17.30 2.14
N ARG A 135 8.71 16.72 2.94
CA ARG A 135 10.00 17.31 3.33
C ARG A 135 10.91 17.49 2.13
N VAL A 136 11.05 16.49 1.28
CA VAL A 136 11.89 16.60 0.08
C VAL A 136 11.35 17.68 -0.86
N LEU A 137 10.03 17.78 -1.04
CA LEU A 137 9.39 18.82 -1.86
C LEU A 137 9.59 20.22 -1.29
N SER A 138 9.69 20.37 0.03
CA SER A 138 9.94 21.68 0.68
C SER A 138 11.41 22.10 0.66
N GLY A 139 12.31 21.27 0.11
CA GLY A 139 13.74 21.54 0.07
C GLY A 139 14.47 21.22 1.39
N ASP A 140 13.81 20.59 2.34
CA ASP A 140 14.37 20.10 3.60
C ASP A 140 15.10 18.76 3.38
N TYR A 141 15.97 18.76 2.36
CA TYR A 141 16.74 17.61 1.94
C TYR A 141 18.17 17.73 2.52
N ASP A 142 18.28 17.43 3.79
CA ASP A 142 19.56 17.17 4.43
C ASP A 142 20.00 15.75 4.11
N GLY A 143 20.60 15.47 3.01
CA GLY A 143 21.14 14.18 2.53
C GLY A 143 21.55 13.09 3.54
N ALA A 144 21.24 13.30 4.79
CA ALA A 144 21.26 12.32 5.85
C ALA A 144 20.01 11.43 5.71
N PRO A 145 20.16 10.10 5.72
CA PRO A 145 19.01 9.24 5.96
C PRO A 145 18.36 9.76 7.25
N ALA A 146 17.08 10.15 7.19
CA ALA A 146 16.33 10.46 8.39
C ALA A 146 16.67 9.36 9.39
N ALA A 147 17.24 9.77 10.54
CA ALA A 147 17.61 8.81 11.58
C ALA A 147 16.39 7.91 11.74
N SER A 148 16.56 6.67 11.36
CA SER A 148 15.54 5.66 11.34
C SER A 148 14.79 5.70 12.67
N THR A 149 13.69 6.43 12.73
CA THR A 149 12.58 5.99 13.50
C THR A 149 12.01 4.83 12.69
N ALA A 150 12.81 3.74 12.64
CA ALA A 150 12.32 2.50 12.13
C ALA A 150 11.02 2.24 12.90
N PRO A 151 9.88 2.07 12.21
CA PRO A 151 8.79 1.38 12.85
C PRO A 151 9.42 0.11 13.38
N ALA A 152 9.17 -0.20 14.65
CA ALA A 152 9.77 -1.32 15.37
C ALA A 152 9.94 -2.47 14.39
N GLU A 153 11.16 -2.94 14.19
CA GLU A 153 11.55 -3.91 13.18
C GLU A 153 10.42 -4.91 12.97
N ILE A 154 9.72 -4.78 11.84
CA ILE A 154 8.80 -5.83 11.43
C ILE A 154 9.75 -6.97 11.12
N PRO A 155 9.76 -8.06 11.91
CA PRO A 155 10.74 -9.11 11.69
C PRO A 155 10.54 -9.62 10.27
N LEU A 156 11.57 -9.53 9.43
CA LEU A 156 11.59 -10.05 8.06
C LEU A 156 11.05 -11.50 7.98
N GLN A 157 11.08 -12.21 9.10
CA GLN A 157 10.62 -13.59 9.25
C GLN A 157 9.11 -13.77 9.03
N HIS A 158 8.30 -12.72 9.17
CA HIS A 158 6.86 -12.78 8.90
C HIS A 158 6.50 -12.47 7.45
N MET A 159 7.42 -11.85 6.70
CA MET A 159 7.22 -11.50 5.29
C MET A 159 7.79 -12.56 4.32
N ILE A 160 8.63 -13.49 4.81
CA ILE A 160 9.23 -14.57 4.01
C ILE A 160 8.60 -15.92 4.37
N ARG A 161 7.30 -15.98 4.54
CA ARG A 161 6.55 -17.23 4.40
C ARG A 161 5.78 -17.19 3.10
N ALA A 162 6.58 -17.29 2.03
CA ALA A 162 6.06 -17.79 0.77
C ALA A 162 5.76 -19.29 0.92
#